data_427cbe2df22005ce9ece95550ae663b4
#
_entry.id   427cbe2df22005ce9ece95550ae663b4
#
_cell.length_a   1.000
_cell.length_b   1.000
_cell.length_c   1.000
_cell.angle_alpha   90.00
_cell.angle_beta   90.00
_cell.angle_gamma   90.00
#
_symmetry.space_group_name_H-M   'P 1'
#
loop_
_entity.id
_entity.type
_entity.pdbx_description
1 polymer ?
#
loop_
_entity_poly.entity_id
_entity_poly.type
_entity_poly.pdbx_seq_one_letter_code
_entity_poly.pdbx_strand_id
1 'polypeptide(L)'
;LTLVLLGTSFFALTYSYIMAENRSKLEDKAKVMAEKAEEYVREEITSAQAATPYDYQEALKSLNEKLIELVRTAQEMSDIDFLIWIPSRNGFISIDDQMAGKELTLPAAMGEKLAKGETYAGSSDLGLYDKPRFVVAIPAEAGVDGTVLAGPVLAIMEPTAMTEMWRAFLGIFGMTAITVLLVGFVATATTTMQQTKPINDMAIAARKFAQGNFDARVHDTGREDEIGELAASFNNMAERLQQTERQRREFIANISHELKTPMTTIAGYTDGILDGTIPP
;
A
#
# COMPACT_ATOMS: atom_id res chain seq x y z
N LEU A 1 7.92 -8.46 5.18
CA LEU A 1 8.47 -8.28 3.83
C LEU A 1 7.36 -8.24 2.78
N THR A 2 6.44 -9.23 2.77
CA THR A 2 5.32 -9.33 1.80
C THR A 2 4.39 -8.12 1.82
N LEU A 3 4.02 -7.60 2.99
CA LEU A 3 3.19 -6.39 3.14
C LEU A 3 3.86 -5.14 2.57
N VAL A 4 5.16 -4.98 2.78
CA VAL A 4 5.93 -3.85 2.24
C VAL A 4 6.04 -3.95 0.71
N LEU A 5 6.31 -5.14 0.17
CA LEU A 5 6.36 -5.37 -1.27
C LEU A 5 4.99 -5.15 -1.94
N LEU A 6 3.91 -5.62 -1.32
CA LEU A 6 2.55 -5.39 -1.80
C LEU A 6 2.20 -3.90 -1.77
N GLY A 7 2.56 -3.20 -0.69
CA GLY A 7 2.35 -1.76 -0.55
C GLY A 7 3.13 -0.95 -1.57
N THR A 8 4.41 -1.25 -1.80
CA THR A 8 5.23 -0.55 -2.80
C THR A 8 4.76 -0.82 -4.23
N SER A 9 4.37 -2.07 -4.54
CA SER A 9 3.83 -2.43 -5.85
C SER A 9 2.49 -1.75 -6.11
N PHE A 10 1.58 -1.77 -5.14
CA PHE A 10 0.30 -1.08 -5.23
C PHE A 10 0.48 0.43 -5.39
N PHE A 11 1.42 1.01 -4.64
CA PHE A 11 1.77 2.42 -4.75
C PHE A 11 2.28 2.78 -6.15
N ALA A 12 3.21 1.99 -6.70
CA ALA A 12 3.75 2.23 -8.04
C ALA A 12 2.68 2.12 -9.13
N LEU A 13 1.80 1.12 -9.05
CA LEU A 13 0.69 0.93 -9.99
C LEU A 13 -0.32 2.07 -9.91
N THR A 14 -0.70 2.49 -8.71
CA THR A 14 -1.65 3.59 -8.52
C THR A 14 -1.07 4.92 -8.98
N TYR A 15 0.21 5.17 -8.70
CA TYR A 15 0.91 6.35 -9.21
C TYR A 15 0.89 6.39 -10.74
N SER A 16 1.26 5.30 -11.38
CA SER A 16 1.28 5.24 -12.84
C SER A 16 -0.12 5.39 -13.45
N TYR A 17 -1.15 4.82 -12.81
CA TYR A 17 -2.53 4.94 -13.23
C TYR A 17 -3.05 6.39 -13.13
N ILE A 18 -2.84 7.05 -11.99
CA ILE A 18 -3.28 8.44 -11.77
C ILE A 18 -2.55 9.39 -12.74
N MET A 19 -1.25 9.17 -12.95
CA MET A 19 -0.48 9.98 -13.90
C MET A 19 -0.97 9.80 -15.32
N ALA A 20 -1.30 8.58 -15.73
CA ALA A 20 -1.85 8.30 -17.06
C ALA A 20 -3.24 8.94 -17.23
N GLU A 21 -4.10 8.84 -16.22
CA GLU A 21 -5.44 9.44 -16.22
C GLU A 21 -5.38 10.97 -16.27
N ASN A 22 -4.55 11.60 -15.44
CA ASN A 22 -4.38 13.06 -15.45
C ASN A 22 -3.80 13.55 -16.77
N ARG A 23 -2.84 12.79 -17.34
CA ARG A 23 -2.31 13.08 -18.67
C ARG A 23 -3.41 13.04 -19.72
N SER A 24 -4.22 11.99 -19.75
CA SER A 24 -5.32 11.86 -20.71
C SER A 24 -6.33 13.00 -20.57
N LYS A 25 -6.74 13.33 -19.34
CA LYS A 25 -7.66 14.45 -19.09
C LYS A 25 -7.11 15.80 -19.56
N LEU A 26 -5.83 16.08 -19.30
CA LEU A 26 -5.17 17.30 -19.75
C LEU A 26 -5.06 17.34 -21.28
N GLU A 27 -4.70 16.22 -21.89
CA GLU A 27 -4.56 16.08 -23.33
C GLU A 27 -5.90 16.31 -24.04
N ASP A 28 -6.98 15.70 -23.57
CA ASP A 28 -8.33 15.88 -24.09
C ASP A 28 -8.80 17.35 -23.97
N LYS A 29 -8.61 17.98 -22.81
CA LYS A 29 -8.99 19.38 -22.61
C LYS A 29 -8.15 20.34 -23.44
N ALA A 30 -6.84 20.12 -23.51
CA ALA A 30 -5.97 20.93 -24.34
C ALA A 30 -6.31 20.80 -25.84
N LYS A 31 -6.71 19.59 -26.28
CA LYS A 31 -7.16 19.35 -27.65
C LYS A 31 -8.43 20.13 -28.00
N VAL A 32 -9.42 20.10 -27.12
CA VAL A 32 -10.66 20.89 -27.30
C VAL A 32 -10.35 22.39 -27.36
N MET A 33 -9.42 22.86 -26.52
CA MET A 33 -8.98 24.24 -26.55
C MET A 33 -8.27 24.61 -27.86
N ALA A 34 -7.40 23.73 -28.36
CA ALA A 34 -6.71 23.94 -29.63
C ALA A 34 -7.69 23.99 -30.80
N GLU A 35 -8.63 23.03 -30.88
CA GLU A 35 -9.69 22.99 -31.89
C GLU A 35 -10.55 24.28 -31.88
N LYS A 36 -10.93 24.76 -30.70
CA LYS A 36 -11.70 26.01 -30.59
C LYS A 36 -10.89 27.27 -30.96
N ALA A 37 -9.62 27.31 -30.58
CA ALA A 37 -8.73 28.39 -30.96
C ALA A 37 -8.56 28.44 -32.52
N GLU A 38 -8.40 27.27 -33.15
CA GLU A 38 -8.34 27.18 -34.62
C GLU A 38 -9.66 27.61 -35.27
N GLU A 39 -10.81 27.23 -34.71
CA GLU A 39 -12.14 27.64 -35.17
C GLU A 39 -12.28 29.16 -35.16
N TYR A 40 -11.94 29.80 -34.04
CA TYR A 40 -12.01 31.27 -33.91
C TYR A 40 -11.08 32.00 -34.86
N VAL A 41 -9.84 31.51 -35.03
CA VAL A 41 -8.91 32.06 -36.04
C VAL A 41 -9.50 31.95 -37.42
N ARG A 42 -10.08 30.80 -37.78
CA ARG A 42 -10.68 30.59 -39.09
C ARG A 42 -11.87 31.52 -39.33
N GLU A 43 -12.79 31.66 -38.39
CA GLU A 43 -13.96 32.51 -38.50
C GLU A 43 -13.60 33.97 -38.69
N GLU A 44 -12.76 34.52 -37.80
CA GLU A 44 -12.39 35.92 -37.82
C GLU A 44 -11.60 36.32 -39.08
N ILE A 45 -10.71 35.46 -39.50
CA ILE A 45 -9.87 35.77 -40.66
C ILE A 45 -10.58 35.54 -41.98
N THR A 46 -11.45 34.55 -42.11
CA THR A 46 -12.25 34.38 -43.31
C THR A 46 -13.16 35.59 -43.53
N SER A 47 -13.68 36.15 -42.43
CA SER A 47 -14.49 37.39 -42.51
C SER A 47 -13.64 38.61 -42.88
N ALA A 48 -12.38 38.67 -42.48
CA ALA A 48 -11.48 39.80 -42.76
C ALA A 48 -10.76 39.75 -44.10
N GLN A 49 -10.62 38.58 -44.77
CA GLN A 49 -9.98 38.45 -46.07
C GLN A 49 -10.70 39.19 -47.20
N ALA A 50 -11.96 39.52 -47.04
CA ALA A 50 -12.75 40.29 -48.01
C ALA A 50 -12.72 41.80 -47.76
N ALA A 51 -11.91 42.27 -46.81
CA ALA A 51 -12.04 43.59 -46.22
C ALA A 51 -10.75 44.45 -46.34
N THR A 52 -10.81 45.72 -45.95
CA THR A 52 -9.67 46.65 -46.01
C THR A 52 -8.62 46.36 -44.94
N PRO A 53 -7.37 46.91 -45.04
CA PRO A 53 -6.35 46.74 -43.98
C PRO A 53 -6.79 47.22 -42.60
N TYR A 54 -7.77 48.10 -42.50
CA TYR A 54 -8.37 48.55 -41.25
C TYR A 54 -9.22 47.43 -40.64
N ASP A 55 -10.02 46.77 -41.43
CA ASP A 55 -10.87 45.66 -40.99
C ASP A 55 -10.06 44.46 -40.47
N TYR A 56 -8.85 44.25 -41.05
CA TYR A 56 -7.91 43.22 -40.59
C TYR A 56 -7.38 43.47 -39.16
N GLN A 57 -7.10 44.74 -38.81
CA GLN A 57 -6.68 45.09 -37.45
C GLN A 57 -7.80 44.94 -36.43
N GLU A 58 -9.03 45.25 -36.84
CA GLU A 58 -10.21 45.02 -36.02
C GLU A 58 -10.51 43.55 -35.79
N ALA A 59 -10.35 42.71 -36.83
CA ALA A 59 -10.48 41.27 -36.73
C ALA A 59 -9.40 40.65 -35.78
N LEU A 60 -8.17 41.12 -35.86
CA LEU A 60 -7.13 40.68 -34.94
C LEU A 60 -7.43 41.05 -33.46
N LYS A 61 -8.05 42.21 -33.25
CA LYS A 61 -8.47 42.63 -31.91
C LYS A 61 -9.62 41.76 -31.39
N SER A 62 -10.64 41.55 -32.24
CA SER A 62 -11.77 40.64 -31.97
C SER A 62 -11.30 39.20 -31.64
N LEU A 63 -10.39 38.65 -32.44
CA LEU A 63 -9.78 37.34 -32.22
C LEU A 63 -9.09 37.28 -30.88
N ASN A 64 -8.30 38.29 -30.51
CA ASN A 64 -7.62 38.32 -29.24
C ASN A 64 -8.60 38.35 -28.06
N GLU A 65 -9.69 39.09 -28.15
CA GLU A 65 -10.75 39.15 -27.13
C GLU A 65 -11.44 37.78 -26.99
N LYS A 66 -11.74 37.09 -28.12
CA LYS A 66 -12.34 35.75 -28.12
C LYS A 66 -11.39 34.69 -27.54
N LEU A 67 -10.09 34.74 -27.84
CA LEU A 67 -9.11 33.82 -27.28
C LEU A 67 -8.92 34.05 -25.77
N ILE A 68 -8.93 35.29 -25.31
CA ILE A 68 -8.88 35.58 -23.86
C ILE A 68 -10.13 35.02 -23.16
N GLU A 69 -11.33 35.23 -23.75
CA GLU A 69 -12.57 34.72 -23.17
C GLU A 69 -12.62 33.19 -23.17
N LEU A 70 -12.10 32.55 -24.21
CA LEU A 70 -11.95 31.10 -24.30
C LEU A 70 -11.08 30.55 -23.14
N VAL A 71 -9.91 31.16 -22.93
CA VAL A 71 -9.00 30.75 -21.85
C VAL A 71 -9.66 31.01 -20.48
N ARG A 72 -10.33 32.16 -20.30
CA ARG A 72 -11.05 32.49 -19.05
C ARG A 72 -12.12 31.44 -18.74
N THR A 73 -13.00 31.17 -19.70
CA THR A 73 -14.07 30.19 -19.50
C THR A 73 -13.53 28.80 -19.19
N ALA A 74 -12.47 28.39 -19.85
CA ALA A 74 -11.85 27.09 -19.60
C ALA A 74 -11.21 27.00 -18.19
N GLN A 75 -10.57 28.06 -17.71
CA GLN A 75 -9.98 28.10 -16.36
C GLN A 75 -11.06 28.14 -15.27
N GLU A 76 -12.14 28.91 -15.45
CA GLU A 76 -13.25 28.96 -14.49
C GLU A 76 -13.95 27.59 -14.35
N MET A 77 -13.97 26.79 -15.40
CA MET A 77 -14.59 25.45 -15.41
C MET A 77 -13.63 24.33 -14.96
N SER A 78 -12.36 24.61 -14.70
CA SER A 78 -11.38 23.58 -14.36
C SER A 78 -10.20 24.16 -13.61
N ASP A 79 -9.62 23.36 -12.68
CA ASP A 79 -8.37 23.68 -11.97
C ASP A 79 -7.13 23.49 -12.88
N ILE A 80 -7.23 23.92 -14.14
CA ILE A 80 -6.19 23.79 -15.16
C ILE A 80 -5.91 25.17 -15.74
N ASP A 81 -4.66 25.58 -15.70
CA ASP A 81 -4.21 26.78 -16.37
C ASP A 81 -4.01 26.51 -17.87
N PHE A 82 -4.57 27.38 -18.71
CA PHE A 82 -4.38 27.28 -20.16
C PHE A 82 -3.58 28.47 -20.67
N LEU A 83 -2.61 28.20 -21.52
CA LEU A 83 -1.83 29.20 -22.26
C LEU A 83 -1.95 28.94 -23.75
N ILE A 84 -2.20 29.98 -24.52
CA ILE A 84 -2.17 29.93 -25.98
C ILE A 84 -0.99 30.80 -26.46
N TRP A 85 -0.04 30.20 -27.15
CA TRP A 85 1.10 30.91 -27.68
C TRP A 85 0.70 31.70 -28.95
N ILE A 86 1.09 32.97 -29.02
CA ILE A 86 0.84 33.86 -30.13
C ILE A 86 2.18 34.24 -30.78
N PRO A 87 2.59 33.57 -31.87
CA PRO A 87 3.91 33.76 -32.48
C PRO A 87 4.15 35.19 -32.98
N SER A 88 3.10 35.85 -33.51
CA SER A 88 3.19 37.21 -34.04
C SER A 88 3.55 38.27 -32.99
N ARG A 89 3.30 38.00 -31.70
CA ARG A 89 3.62 38.88 -30.58
C ARG A 89 4.77 38.35 -29.76
N ASN A 90 5.34 37.20 -30.08
CA ASN A 90 6.30 36.49 -29.28
C ASN A 90 5.85 36.38 -27.82
N GLY A 91 4.55 36.12 -27.60
CA GLY A 91 3.92 36.09 -26.30
C GLY A 91 2.82 35.06 -26.21
N PHE A 92 2.23 34.95 -25.04
CA PHE A 92 1.12 34.02 -24.80
C PHE A 92 -0.08 34.75 -24.18
N ILE A 93 -1.25 34.17 -24.38
CA ILE A 93 -2.49 34.61 -23.69
C ILE A 93 -2.61 33.80 -22.42
N SER A 94 -2.69 34.50 -21.28
CA SER A 94 -3.00 33.98 -19.94
C SER A 94 -3.97 34.95 -19.26
N ILE A 95 -4.73 34.45 -18.31
CA ILE A 95 -5.61 35.28 -17.47
C ILE A 95 -4.92 35.65 -16.15
N ASP A 96 -3.86 34.92 -15.78
CA ASP A 96 -3.15 35.20 -14.54
C ASP A 96 -2.28 36.46 -14.70
N ASP A 97 -2.69 37.51 -13.99
CA ASP A 97 -1.95 38.80 -13.94
C ASP A 97 -0.52 38.66 -13.43
N GLN A 98 -0.22 37.59 -12.67
CA GLN A 98 1.14 37.29 -12.19
C GLN A 98 2.10 36.83 -13.30
N MET A 99 1.54 36.46 -14.45
CA MET A 99 2.30 36.07 -15.63
C MET A 99 2.60 37.23 -16.59
N ALA A 100 1.96 38.38 -16.35
CA ALA A 100 2.15 39.56 -17.17
C ALA A 100 3.64 40.02 -17.14
N GLY A 101 4.27 40.04 -18.34
CA GLY A 101 5.68 40.46 -18.47
C GLY A 101 6.73 39.38 -18.22
N LYS A 102 6.32 38.13 -17.92
CA LYS A 102 7.25 36.99 -17.87
C LYS A 102 7.45 36.42 -19.28
N GLU A 103 8.67 35.94 -19.55
CA GLU A 103 8.97 35.26 -20.80
C GLU A 103 8.74 33.75 -20.66
N LEU A 104 8.00 33.17 -21.61
CA LEU A 104 7.77 31.73 -21.68
C LEU A 104 9.04 31.04 -22.16
N THR A 105 9.58 30.17 -21.35
CA THR A 105 10.74 29.33 -21.72
C THR A 105 10.28 27.91 -22.02
N LEU A 106 10.27 27.55 -23.29
CA LEU A 106 9.92 26.18 -23.70
C LEU A 106 11.10 25.24 -23.52
N PRO A 107 10.95 24.11 -22.81
CA PRO A 107 11.97 23.06 -22.77
C PRO A 107 12.32 22.57 -24.17
N ALA A 108 13.60 22.31 -24.46
CA ALA A 108 14.04 21.85 -25.77
C ALA A 108 13.27 20.63 -26.28
N ALA A 109 13.00 19.65 -25.40
CA ALA A 109 12.21 18.47 -25.71
C ALA A 109 10.75 18.77 -26.07
N MET A 110 10.17 19.85 -25.52
CA MET A 110 8.83 20.32 -25.89
C MET A 110 8.87 20.96 -27.29
N GLY A 111 9.84 21.84 -27.53
CA GLY A 111 10.00 22.48 -28.83
C GLY A 111 10.20 21.48 -29.98
N GLU A 112 11.03 20.46 -29.78
CA GLU A 112 11.28 19.42 -30.79
C GLU A 112 10.01 18.61 -31.14
N LYS A 113 9.19 18.26 -30.12
CA LYS A 113 7.94 17.53 -30.33
C LYS A 113 6.91 18.38 -31.04
N LEU A 114 6.69 19.59 -30.55
CA LEU A 114 5.73 20.53 -31.19
C LEU A 114 6.09 20.83 -32.65
N ALA A 115 7.39 20.97 -32.96
CA ALA A 115 7.84 21.15 -34.32
C ALA A 115 7.59 19.95 -35.25
N LYS A 116 7.45 18.74 -34.66
CA LYS A 116 7.05 17.52 -35.42
C LYS A 116 5.54 17.30 -35.45
N GLY A 117 4.74 18.21 -34.91
CA GLY A 117 3.29 18.02 -34.78
C GLY A 117 2.90 17.00 -33.69
N GLU A 118 3.80 16.70 -32.75
CA GLU A 118 3.56 15.75 -31.71
C GLU A 118 3.21 16.45 -30.39
N THR A 119 2.30 15.83 -29.59
CA THR A 119 1.96 16.28 -28.25
C THR A 119 3.13 16.08 -27.30
N TYR A 120 3.41 17.10 -26.49
CA TYR A 120 4.32 16.99 -25.37
C TYR A 120 3.54 16.78 -24.06
N ALA A 121 4.03 15.89 -23.20
CA ALA A 121 3.57 15.76 -21.84
C ALA A 121 4.79 15.57 -20.91
N GLY A 122 4.91 16.40 -19.90
CA GLY A 122 6.05 16.36 -18.98
C GLY A 122 5.94 17.39 -17.86
N SER A 123 6.98 17.46 -17.04
CA SER A 123 7.06 18.44 -15.95
C SER A 123 7.99 19.59 -16.37
N SER A 124 7.52 20.84 -16.21
CA SER A 124 8.29 22.06 -16.50
C SER A 124 7.78 23.22 -15.65
N ASP A 125 8.68 24.17 -15.34
CA ASP A 125 8.34 25.45 -14.76
C ASP A 125 7.97 26.50 -15.81
N LEU A 126 8.28 26.22 -17.09
CA LEU A 126 8.07 27.11 -18.23
C LEU A 126 8.71 28.50 -18.09
N GLY A 127 9.58 28.72 -17.09
CA GLY A 127 10.05 30.06 -16.72
C GLY A 127 8.99 30.97 -16.07
N LEU A 128 7.78 30.45 -15.87
CA LEU A 128 6.63 31.19 -15.35
C LEU A 128 6.37 30.89 -13.88
N TYR A 129 6.65 29.69 -13.44
CA TYR A 129 6.28 29.17 -12.13
C TYR A 129 7.51 28.91 -11.25
N ASP A 130 7.35 29.11 -9.95
CA ASP A 130 8.43 28.85 -8.97
C ASP A 130 8.73 27.35 -8.79
N LYS A 131 7.79 26.49 -9.18
CA LYS A 131 7.94 25.04 -9.09
C LYS A 131 7.50 24.38 -10.39
N PRO A 132 8.16 23.26 -10.78
CA PRO A 132 7.73 22.51 -11.96
C PRO A 132 6.27 22.07 -11.83
N ARG A 133 5.48 22.28 -12.87
CA ARG A 133 4.08 21.84 -13.01
C ARG A 133 3.99 20.77 -14.07
N PHE A 134 2.94 19.97 -14.06
CA PHE A 134 2.69 19.02 -15.12
C PHE A 134 2.07 19.76 -16.31
N VAL A 135 2.72 19.70 -17.45
CA VAL A 135 2.36 20.43 -18.66
C VAL A 135 2.08 19.47 -19.79
N VAL A 136 0.95 19.68 -20.45
CA VAL A 136 0.63 19.07 -21.74
C VAL A 136 0.57 20.19 -22.76
N ALA A 137 1.35 20.07 -23.84
CA ALA A 137 1.36 21.01 -24.94
C ALA A 137 0.91 20.31 -26.21
N ILE A 138 -0.10 20.88 -26.87
CA ILE A 138 -0.65 20.39 -28.13
C ILE A 138 -0.25 21.33 -29.25
N PRO A 139 0.30 20.80 -30.37
CA PRO A 139 0.57 21.63 -31.51
C PRO A 139 -0.76 22.14 -32.08
N ALA A 140 -0.86 23.44 -32.24
CA ALA A 140 -1.93 24.12 -32.96
C ALA A 140 -1.27 25.16 -33.84
N GLU A 141 -1.59 25.15 -35.09
CA GLU A 141 -1.10 26.11 -36.10
C GLU A 141 -2.29 26.66 -36.88
N ALA A 142 -2.96 27.61 -36.25
CA ALA A 142 -4.04 28.31 -36.93
C ALA A 142 -3.51 29.63 -37.50
N GLY A 143 -3.59 29.77 -38.78
CA GLY A 143 -3.10 30.96 -39.46
C GLY A 143 -3.57 31.06 -40.90
N VAL A 144 -3.17 32.13 -41.62
CA VAL A 144 -3.49 32.39 -43.00
C VAL A 144 -2.25 32.93 -43.70
N ASP A 145 -2.09 32.55 -45.00
CA ASP A 145 -0.99 32.95 -45.85
C ASP A 145 0.41 32.77 -45.25
N GLY A 146 0.61 31.67 -44.52
CA GLY A 146 1.88 31.36 -43.87
C GLY A 146 2.16 32.12 -42.56
N THR A 147 1.24 32.96 -42.09
CA THR A 147 1.33 33.63 -40.80
C THR A 147 0.57 32.83 -39.77
N VAL A 148 1.26 32.28 -38.74
CA VAL A 148 0.63 31.59 -37.61
C VAL A 148 0.09 32.63 -36.65
N LEU A 149 -1.21 32.62 -36.40
CA LEU A 149 -1.88 33.57 -35.51
C LEU A 149 -2.11 33.00 -34.11
N ALA A 150 -2.39 31.69 -34.03
CA ALA A 150 -2.41 30.97 -32.79
C ALA A 150 -1.48 29.75 -32.89
N GLY A 151 -0.57 29.63 -31.97
CA GLY A 151 0.41 28.53 -31.87
C GLY A 151 -0.03 27.48 -30.86
N PRO A 152 0.89 26.69 -30.33
CA PRO A 152 0.58 25.59 -29.41
C PRO A 152 -0.21 26.04 -28.19
N VAL A 153 -1.14 25.15 -27.80
CA VAL A 153 -1.94 25.29 -26.59
C VAL A 153 -1.31 24.46 -25.48
N LEU A 154 -1.06 25.09 -24.35
CA LEU A 154 -0.51 24.45 -23.16
C LEU A 154 -1.60 24.33 -22.10
N ALA A 155 -1.81 23.14 -21.57
CA ALA A 155 -2.61 22.88 -20.38
C ALA A 155 -1.69 22.53 -19.23
N ILE A 156 -1.83 23.23 -18.11
CA ILE A 156 -0.91 23.19 -16.99
C ILE A 156 -1.71 22.87 -15.74
N MET A 157 -1.30 21.80 -15.05
CA MET A 157 -1.93 21.40 -13.78
C MET A 157 -1.05 21.79 -12.60
N GLU A 158 -1.67 22.40 -11.59
CA GLU A 158 -0.97 22.78 -10.38
C GLU A 158 -0.57 21.54 -9.54
N PRO A 159 0.66 21.51 -8.98
CA PRO A 159 1.12 20.40 -8.13
C PRO A 159 0.28 20.16 -6.87
N THR A 160 -0.45 21.18 -6.41
CA THR A 160 -1.27 21.11 -5.20
C THR A 160 -2.42 20.11 -5.33
N ALA A 161 -3.09 20.05 -6.47
CA ALA A 161 -4.14 19.06 -6.73
C ALA A 161 -3.59 17.62 -6.65
N MET A 162 -2.37 17.39 -7.13
CA MET A 162 -1.68 16.11 -7.00
C MET A 162 -1.27 15.79 -5.56
N THR A 163 -0.81 16.77 -4.80
CA THR A 163 -0.38 16.56 -3.41
C THR A 163 -1.53 16.29 -2.47
N GLU A 164 -2.69 16.89 -2.67
CA GLU A 164 -3.90 16.62 -1.89
C GLU A 164 -4.44 15.20 -2.14
N MET A 165 -4.50 14.78 -3.39
CA MET A 165 -4.84 13.39 -3.73
C MET A 165 -3.87 12.40 -3.08
N TRP A 166 -2.57 12.70 -3.07
CA TRP A 166 -1.56 11.87 -2.42
C TRP A 166 -1.74 11.79 -0.91
N ARG A 167 -2.06 12.88 -0.25
CA ARG A 167 -2.34 12.89 1.20
C ARG A 167 -3.57 12.04 1.54
N ALA A 168 -4.65 12.19 0.80
CA ALA A 168 -5.85 11.38 0.98
C ALA A 168 -5.55 9.89 0.77
N PHE A 169 -4.81 9.56 -0.28
CA PHE A 169 -4.42 8.20 -0.61
C PHE A 169 -3.52 7.57 0.46
N LEU A 170 -2.49 8.28 0.91
CA LEU A 170 -1.61 7.84 2.00
C LEU A 170 -2.38 7.66 3.31
N GLY A 171 -3.38 8.51 3.56
CA GLY A 171 -4.28 8.37 4.71
C GLY A 171 -5.09 7.08 4.66
N ILE A 172 -5.74 6.79 3.54
CA ILE A 172 -6.54 5.57 3.35
C ILE A 172 -5.64 4.32 3.42
N PHE A 173 -4.48 4.36 2.75
CA PHE A 173 -3.52 3.26 2.77
C PHE A 173 -2.96 3.01 4.18
N GLY A 174 -2.63 4.08 4.90
CA GLY A 174 -2.16 4.00 6.29
C GLY A 174 -3.21 3.38 7.22
N MET A 175 -4.45 3.84 7.12
CA MET A 175 -5.56 3.26 7.91
C MET A 175 -5.80 1.79 7.60
N THR A 176 -5.80 1.41 6.33
CA THR A 176 -5.98 0.00 5.93
C THR A 176 -4.81 -0.87 6.40
N ALA A 177 -3.58 -0.39 6.29
CA ALA A 177 -2.40 -1.11 6.78
C ALA A 177 -2.46 -1.33 8.31
N ILE A 178 -2.80 -0.30 9.08
CA ILE A 178 -2.96 -0.41 10.53
C ILE A 178 -4.07 -1.42 10.88
N THR A 179 -5.21 -1.36 10.19
CA THR A 179 -6.32 -2.29 10.42
C THR A 179 -5.91 -3.74 10.16
N VAL A 180 -5.23 -4.01 9.05
CA VAL A 180 -4.75 -5.36 8.70
C VAL A 180 -3.73 -5.87 9.73
N LEU A 181 -2.79 -5.01 10.17
CA LEU A 181 -1.82 -5.37 11.21
C LEU A 181 -2.52 -5.68 12.55
N LEU A 182 -3.53 -4.91 12.93
CA LEU A 182 -4.27 -5.11 14.17
C LEU A 182 -5.07 -6.41 14.13
N VAL A 183 -5.75 -6.69 13.03
CA VAL A 183 -6.47 -7.97 12.81
C VAL A 183 -5.49 -9.14 12.84
N GLY A 184 -4.34 -9.04 12.15
CA GLY A 184 -3.30 -10.06 12.15
C GLY A 184 -2.70 -10.30 13.53
N PHE A 185 -2.47 -9.24 14.30
CA PHE A 185 -2.00 -9.35 15.68
C PHE A 185 -3.01 -10.08 16.59
N VAL A 186 -4.29 -9.70 16.53
CA VAL A 186 -5.36 -10.34 17.31
C VAL A 186 -5.50 -11.82 16.89
N ALA A 187 -5.50 -12.12 15.60
CA ALA A 187 -5.58 -13.49 15.10
C ALA A 187 -4.39 -14.34 15.58
N THR A 188 -3.17 -13.81 15.53
CA THR A 188 -1.97 -14.50 16.03
C THR A 188 -2.02 -14.72 17.54
N ALA A 189 -2.41 -13.70 18.29
CA ALA A 189 -2.53 -13.80 19.75
C ALA A 189 -3.57 -14.85 20.15
N THR A 190 -4.75 -14.86 19.51
CA THR A 190 -5.81 -15.86 19.77
C THR A 190 -5.35 -17.26 19.42
N THR A 191 -4.72 -17.45 18.26
CA THR A 191 -4.16 -18.76 17.86
C THR A 191 -3.12 -19.26 18.86
N THR A 192 -2.22 -18.38 19.30
CA THR A 192 -1.19 -18.75 20.30
C THR A 192 -1.81 -19.16 21.63
N MET A 193 -2.78 -18.40 22.12
CA MET A 193 -3.43 -18.72 23.40
C MET A 193 -4.32 -19.96 23.32
N GLN A 194 -5.02 -20.14 22.24
CA GLN A 194 -6.01 -21.21 22.10
C GLN A 194 -5.44 -22.54 21.60
N GLN A 195 -4.38 -22.55 20.83
CA GLN A 195 -3.83 -23.75 20.22
C GLN A 195 -2.42 -24.08 20.71
N THR A 196 -1.48 -23.14 20.60
CA THR A 196 -0.06 -23.40 20.83
C THR A 196 0.24 -23.62 22.30
N LYS A 197 -0.35 -22.82 23.20
CA LYS A 197 -0.10 -22.92 24.64
C LYS A 197 -0.56 -24.27 25.23
N PRO A 198 -1.79 -24.75 24.99
CA PRO A 198 -2.23 -26.05 25.49
C PRO A 198 -1.37 -27.22 25.01
N ILE A 199 -0.97 -27.23 23.76
CA ILE A 199 -0.08 -28.27 23.21
C ILE A 199 1.28 -28.26 23.90
N ASN A 200 1.85 -27.07 24.15
CA ASN A 200 3.10 -26.94 24.87
C ASN A 200 2.98 -27.40 26.33
N ASP A 201 1.85 -27.10 26.99
CA ASP A 201 1.57 -27.53 28.37
C ASP A 201 1.48 -29.06 28.44
N MET A 202 0.85 -29.73 27.46
CA MET A 202 0.84 -31.19 27.32
C MET A 202 2.24 -31.77 27.12
N ALA A 203 3.05 -31.14 26.27
CA ALA A 203 4.44 -31.58 26.05
C ALA A 203 5.29 -31.47 27.33
N ILE A 204 5.08 -30.41 28.12
CA ILE A 204 5.76 -30.25 29.43
C ILE A 204 5.29 -31.30 30.45
N ALA A 205 3.96 -31.56 30.53
CA ALA A 205 3.43 -32.59 31.40
C ALA A 205 3.94 -33.97 31.02
N ALA A 206 3.98 -34.32 29.75
CA ALA A 206 4.54 -35.58 29.25
C ALA A 206 6.01 -35.75 29.59
N ARG A 207 6.83 -34.70 29.48
CA ARG A 207 8.26 -34.74 29.90
C ARG A 207 8.41 -34.96 31.38
N LYS A 208 7.66 -34.27 32.25
CA LYS A 208 7.68 -34.47 33.69
C LYS A 208 7.28 -35.91 34.07
N PHE A 209 6.26 -36.43 33.39
CA PHE A 209 5.79 -37.79 33.56
C PHE A 209 6.88 -38.82 33.20
N ALA A 210 7.55 -38.64 32.09
CA ALA A 210 8.69 -39.49 31.65
C ALA A 210 9.88 -39.43 32.62
N GLN A 211 10.05 -38.36 33.41
CA GLN A 211 11.07 -38.22 34.45
C GLN A 211 10.67 -38.84 35.77
N GLY A 212 9.53 -39.54 35.83
CA GLY A 212 9.05 -40.21 37.03
C GLY A 212 8.11 -39.37 37.91
N ASN A 213 7.75 -38.18 37.50
CA ASN A 213 6.72 -37.39 38.16
C ASN A 213 5.34 -37.84 37.69
N PHE A 214 4.80 -38.88 38.27
CA PHE A 214 3.51 -39.47 37.92
C PHE A 214 2.31 -38.63 38.40
N ASP A 215 2.52 -37.56 39.15
CA ASP A 215 1.47 -36.59 39.54
C ASP A 215 1.25 -35.50 38.51
N ALA A 216 2.11 -35.40 37.48
CA ALA A 216 1.98 -34.41 36.44
C ALA A 216 0.66 -34.61 35.66
N ARG A 217 -0.10 -33.52 35.53
CA ARG A 217 -1.35 -33.49 34.75
C ARG A 217 -1.36 -32.27 33.84
N VAL A 218 -2.12 -32.37 32.76
CA VAL A 218 -2.49 -31.23 31.93
C VAL A 218 -3.67 -30.53 32.58
N HIS A 219 -3.61 -29.21 32.63
CA HIS A 219 -4.70 -28.44 33.21
C HIS A 219 -5.96 -28.59 32.31
N ASP A 220 -7.04 -28.99 32.94
CA ASP A 220 -8.34 -29.05 32.26
C ASP A 220 -8.86 -27.63 32.07
N THR A 221 -8.94 -27.21 30.81
CA THR A 221 -9.42 -25.89 30.42
C THR A 221 -10.92 -25.86 30.14
N GLY A 222 -11.65 -26.99 30.35
CA GLY A 222 -13.07 -27.13 30.03
C GLY A 222 -13.37 -26.99 28.53
N ARG A 223 -12.41 -27.34 27.69
CA ARG A 223 -12.56 -27.29 26.22
C ARG A 223 -13.30 -28.52 25.70
N GLU A 224 -14.20 -28.29 24.75
CA GLU A 224 -14.97 -29.33 24.06
C GLU A 224 -14.43 -29.65 22.67
N ASP A 225 -13.19 -29.23 22.35
CA ASP A 225 -12.54 -29.46 21.05
C ASP A 225 -11.52 -30.62 21.14
N GLU A 226 -10.85 -30.92 19.99
CA GLU A 226 -9.87 -31.99 19.85
C GLU A 226 -8.68 -31.84 20.83
N ILE A 227 -8.34 -30.61 21.18
CA ILE A 227 -7.27 -30.33 22.17
C ILE A 227 -7.74 -30.69 23.57
N GLY A 228 -9.01 -30.41 23.90
CA GLY A 228 -9.62 -30.81 25.18
C GLY A 228 -9.71 -32.34 25.29
N GLU A 229 -10.13 -33.03 24.24
CA GLU A 229 -10.17 -34.49 24.20
C GLU A 229 -8.78 -35.13 24.37
N LEU A 230 -7.77 -34.54 23.73
CA LEU A 230 -6.38 -34.98 23.87
C LEU A 230 -5.86 -34.80 25.31
N ALA A 231 -6.17 -33.66 25.94
CA ALA A 231 -5.80 -33.40 27.35
C ALA A 231 -6.46 -34.39 28.32
N ALA A 232 -7.74 -34.68 28.12
CA ALA A 232 -8.49 -35.66 28.92
C ALA A 232 -7.91 -37.08 28.74
N SER A 233 -7.61 -37.47 27.50
CA SER A 233 -6.98 -38.75 27.17
C SER A 233 -5.61 -38.90 27.82
N PHE A 234 -4.79 -37.85 27.78
CA PHE A 234 -3.50 -37.81 28.47
C PHE A 234 -3.66 -37.98 29.98
N ASN A 235 -4.56 -37.26 30.61
CA ASN A 235 -4.80 -37.34 32.05
C ASN A 235 -5.29 -38.74 32.48
N ASN A 236 -6.19 -39.35 31.71
CA ASN A 236 -6.67 -40.72 31.94
C ASN A 236 -5.52 -41.75 31.83
N MET A 237 -4.64 -41.61 30.83
CA MET A 237 -3.44 -42.45 30.71
C MET A 237 -2.50 -42.25 31.89
N ALA A 238 -2.27 -41.01 32.29
CA ALA A 238 -1.42 -40.67 33.44
C ALA A 238 -1.93 -41.26 34.75
N GLU A 239 -3.25 -41.24 34.97
CA GLU A 239 -3.88 -41.85 36.15
C GLU A 239 -3.68 -43.36 36.18
N ARG A 240 -3.91 -44.06 35.10
CA ARG A 240 -3.71 -45.53 35.02
C ARG A 240 -2.26 -45.91 35.30
N LEU A 241 -1.30 -45.18 34.70
CA LEU A 241 0.12 -45.44 34.94
C LEU A 241 0.54 -45.14 36.39
N GLN A 242 0.04 -44.07 36.97
CA GLN A 242 0.28 -43.73 38.38
C GLN A 242 -0.24 -44.86 39.30
N GLN A 243 -1.44 -45.38 39.05
CA GLN A 243 -1.99 -46.48 39.78
C GLN A 243 -1.15 -47.76 39.65
N THR A 244 -0.69 -48.09 38.43
CA THR A 244 0.19 -49.22 38.20
C THR A 244 1.53 -49.11 38.94
N GLU A 245 2.16 -47.92 38.95
CA GLU A 245 3.38 -47.66 39.68
C GLU A 245 3.18 -47.74 41.21
N ARG A 246 2.03 -47.29 41.71
CA ARG A 246 1.70 -47.44 43.13
C ARG A 246 1.55 -48.91 43.51
N GLN A 247 0.81 -49.69 42.76
CA GLN A 247 0.66 -51.14 42.96
C GLN A 247 2.01 -51.87 42.89
N ARG A 248 2.85 -51.51 41.93
CA ARG A 248 4.21 -52.06 41.82
C ARG A 248 5.05 -51.76 43.07
N ARG A 249 5.03 -50.56 43.60
CA ARG A 249 5.76 -50.18 44.81
C ARG A 249 5.24 -50.93 46.04
N GLU A 250 3.91 -51.01 46.18
CA GLU A 250 3.27 -51.77 47.27
C GLU A 250 3.61 -53.25 47.19
N PHE A 251 3.58 -53.83 45.99
CA PHE A 251 4.02 -55.24 45.75
C PHE A 251 5.46 -55.48 46.18
N ILE A 252 6.39 -54.61 45.73
CA ILE A 252 7.80 -54.74 46.10
C ILE A 252 7.99 -54.56 47.63
N ALA A 253 7.32 -53.64 48.22
CA ALA A 253 7.39 -53.42 49.67
C ALA A 253 6.88 -54.64 50.45
N ASN A 254 5.71 -55.20 50.05
CA ASN A 254 5.14 -56.40 50.68
C ASN A 254 6.05 -57.62 50.51
N ILE A 255 6.58 -57.86 49.30
CA ILE A 255 7.52 -58.98 49.08
C ILE A 255 8.79 -58.78 49.92
N SER A 256 9.33 -57.56 50.01
CA SER A 256 10.50 -57.26 50.82
C SER A 256 10.25 -57.56 52.29
N HIS A 257 9.04 -57.20 52.80
CA HIS A 257 8.65 -57.46 54.17
C HIS A 257 8.46 -58.95 54.46
N GLU A 258 7.78 -59.70 53.58
CA GLU A 258 7.55 -61.10 53.70
C GLU A 258 8.82 -61.95 53.56
N LEU A 259 9.80 -61.51 52.72
CA LEU A 259 11.09 -62.16 52.64
C LEU A 259 12.02 -61.83 53.81
N LYS A 260 11.92 -60.67 54.42
CA LYS A 260 12.75 -60.28 55.58
C LYS A 260 12.55 -61.19 56.80
N THR A 261 11.30 -61.59 57.07
CA THR A 261 10.99 -62.44 58.21
C THR A 261 11.64 -63.81 58.11
N PRO A 262 11.49 -64.63 57.05
CA PRO A 262 12.15 -65.93 57.01
C PRO A 262 13.70 -65.78 56.91
N MET A 263 14.20 -64.75 56.21
CA MET A 263 15.63 -64.49 56.13
C MET A 263 16.23 -64.19 57.55
N THR A 264 15.54 -63.40 58.35
CA THR A 264 15.97 -63.13 59.73
C THR A 264 15.95 -64.37 60.58
N THR A 265 14.93 -65.24 60.37
CA THR A 265 14.81 -66.51 61.09
C THR A 265 15.98 -67.45 60.71
N ILE A 266 16.25 -67.57 59.36
CA ILE A 266 17.37 -68.39 58.87
C ILE A 266 18.69 -67.83 59.43
N ALA A 267 18.94 -66.52 59.39
CA ALA A 267 20.14 -65.93 59.92
C ALA A 267 20.30 -66.22 61.45
N GLY A 268 19.22 -66.03 62.23
CA GLY A 268 19.22 -66.34 63.66
C GLY A 268 19.49 -67.81 63.97
N TYR A 269 18.96 -68.75 63.16
CA TYR A 269 19.30 -70.18 63.35
C TYR A 269 20.77 -70.45 62.93
N THR A 270 21.25 -69.85 61.85
CA THR A 270 22.64 -69.99 61.48
C THR A 270 23.60 -69.45 62.49
N ASP A 271 23.35 -68.31 63.01
CA ASP A 271 24.16 -67.69 64.12
C ASP A 271 24.13 -68.54 65.34
N GLY A 272 22.95 -69.07 65.78
CA GLY A 272 22.80 -69.91 66.90
C GLY A 272 23.53 -71.29 66.78
N ILE A 273 23.62 -71.83 65.60
CA ILE A 273 24.43 -73.01 65.30
C ILE A 273 25.91 -72.69 65.42
N LEU A 274 26.37 -71.57 64.86
CA LEU A 274 27.75 -71.14 64.88
C LEU A 274 28.23 -70.79 66.26
N ASP A 275 27.40 -70.21 67.12
CA ASP A 275 27.69 -69.89 68.52
C ASP A 275 27.52 -71.07 69.48
N GLY A 276 27.05 -72.23 68.94
CA GLY A 276 26.91 -73.47 69.75
C GLY A 276 25.70 -73.44 70.72
N THR A 277 24.78 -72.44 70.56
CA THR A 277 23.58 -72.33 71.41
C THR A 277 22.43 -73.20 70.90
N ILE A 278 22.48 -73.63 69.63
CA ILE A 278 21.53 -74.57 69.01
C ILE A 278 22.32 -75.75 68.45
N PRO A 279 21.96 -77.00 68.84
CA PRO A 279 22.65 -78.16 68.24
C PRO A 279 22.39 -78.30 66.73
N PRO A 280 23.35 -78.79 65.99
CA PRO A 280 23.22 -78.88 64.52
C PRO A 280 22.13 -79.86 64.06
#